data_399fb62bc254bbff0cd7eba639477142
#
_entry.id   399fb62bc254bbff0cd7eba639477142
#
_cell.length_a   1.000
_cell.length_b   1.000
_cell.length_c   1.000
_cell.angle_alpha   90.00
_cell.angle_beta   90.00
_cell.angle_gamma   90.00
#
_symmetry.space_group_name_H-M   'P 1'
#
loop_
_entity.id
_entity.type
_entity.pdbx_description
1 polymer ?
#
loop_
_entity_poly.entity_id
_entity_poly.type
_entity_poly.pdbx_seq_one_letter_code
_entity_poly.pdbx_strand_id
1 'polypeptide(L)'
;MGLKRLVAALLGFLSVLLLSIPAANADSPVRLDGETLFSQHCAGCHINGGNIIRRGKNLKLATLQRRGLDSVDAIAQIAREGVGQMGGYGDVLGEDGDRVVATWVLDQAQNAWIQG
;
A
#
# COMPACT_ATOMS: atom_id res chain seq x y z
N MET A 1 -27.69 -9.41 57.61
CA MET A 1 -26.24 -9.22 57.27
C MET A 1 -25.84 -9.76 55.92
N GLY A 2 -26.56 -10.68 55.31
CA GLY A 2 -26.19 -11.25 54.02
C GLY A 2 -26.39 -10.32 52.80
N LEU A 3 -27.46 -9.58 52.73
CA LEU A 3 -27.81 -8.79 51.56
C LEU A 3 -26.83 -7.60 51.27
N LYS A 4 -26.43 -6.93 52.37
CA LYS A 4 -25.47 -5.79 52.23
C LYS A 4 -24.08 -6.26 51.78
N ARG A 5 -23.63 -7.43 52.18
CA ARG A 5 -22.37 -8.05 51.75
C ARG A 5 -22.43 -8.54 50.31
N LEU A 6 -23.57 -9.08 49.87
CA LEU A 6 -23.83 -9.51 48.51
C LEU A 6 -23.85 -8.32 47.54
N VAL A 7 -24.50 -7.19 47.91
CA VAL A 7 -24.56 -5.99 47.08
C VAL A 7 -23.17 -5.35 46.95
N ALA A 8 -22.36 -5.32 48.01
CA ALA A 8 -21.00 -4.81 47.96
C ALA A 8 -20.08 -5.67 47.08
N ALA A 9 -20.25 -7.01 47.12
CA ALA A 9 -19.49 -7.95 46.28
C ALA A 9 -19.89 -7.80 44.80
N LEU A 10 -21.16 -7.62 44.48
CA LEU A 10 -21.65 -7.40 43.10
C LEU A 10 -21.19 -6.07 42.53
N LEU A 11 -21.20 -4.98 43.30
CA LEU A 11 -20.72 -3.69 42.88
C LEU A 11 -19.20 -3.69 42.66
N GLY A 12 -18.44 -4.41 43.50
CA GLY A 12 -17.00 -4.61 43.31
C GLY A 12 -16.65 -5.40 42.06
N PHE A 13 -17.44 -6.41 41.74
CA PHE A 13 -17.25 -7.24 40.55
C PHE A 13 -17.60 -6.46 39.27
N LEU A 14 -18.62 -5.62 39.29
CA LEU A 14 -19.02 -4.80 38.17
C LEU A 14 -17.98 -3.69 37.88
N SER A 15 -17.34 -3.12 38.92
CA SER A 15 -16.28 -2.12 38.76
C SER A 15 -15.01 -2.67 38.12
N VAL A 16 -14.66 -3.93 38.40
CA VAL A 16 -13.49 -4.60 37.81
C VAL A 16 -13.74 -4.95 36.33
N LEU A 17 -14.99 -5.26 35.98
CA LEU A 17 -15.35 -5.61 34.59
C LEU A 17 -15.31 -4.42 33.64
N LEU A 18 -15.52 -3.20 34.14
CA LEU A 18 -15.50 -1.95 33.35
C LEU A 18 -14.09 -1.44 33.03
N LEU A 19 -13.05 -1.97 33.69
CA LEU A 19 -11.65 -1.58 33.48
C LEU A 19 -10.92 -2.44 32.45
N SER A 20 -11.59 -3.44 31.88
CA SER A 20 -10.99 -4.37 30.90
C SER A 20 -11.46 -4.10 29.46
N ILE A 21 -11.68 -2.84 29.09
CA ILE A 21 -11.82 -2.46 27.69
C ILE A 21 -10.39 -2.43 27.12
N PRO A 22 -9.99 -3.36 26.25
CA PRO A 22 -8.73 -3.21 25.55
C PRO A 22 -8.81 -1.91 24.75
N ALA A 23 -7.89 -0.98 25.00
CA ALA A 23 -7.71 0.16 24.13
C ALA A 23 -7.49 -0.38 22.73
N ALA A 24 -8.45 -0.19 21.83
CA ALA A 24 -8.24 -0.45 20.42
C ALA A 24 -7.10 0.49 20.01
N ASN A 25 -5.93 -0.09 19.77
CA ASN A 25 -4.80 0.63 19.23
C ASN A 25 -5.19 1.13 17.84
N ALA A 26 -5.65 2.37 17.77
CA ALA A 26 -5.99 3.08 16.54
C ALA A 26 -4.74 3.65 15.84
N ASP A 27 -3.56 3.11 16.10
CA ASP A 27 -2.30 3.44 15.43
C ASP A 27 -1.70 2.20 14.77
N SER A 28 -2.42 1.65 13.81
CA SER A 28 -1.72 0.94 12.73
C SER A 28 -1.16 2.03 11.82
N PRO A 29 0.17 2.14 11.67
CA PRO A 29 0.73 3.04 10.68
C PRO A 29 0.08 2.68 9.34
N VAL A 30 -0.44 3.66 8.62
CA VAL A 30 -0.97 3.46 7.26
C VAL A 30 0.17 2.83 6.47
N ARG A 31 0.10 1.52 6.30
CA ARG A 31 1.09 0.79 5.53
C ARG A 31 0.90 1.24 4.11
N LEU A 32 1.89 1.94 3.56
CA LEU A 32 1.90 2.25 2.15
C LEU A 32 1.81 0.93 1.39
N ASP A 33 0.73 0.76 0.64
CA ASP A 33 0.47 -0.42 -0.15
C ASP A 33 0.70 -0.09 -1.62
N GLY A 34 1.54 -0.89 -2.28
CA GLY A 34 1.93 -0.67 -3.66
C GLY A 34 0.76 -0.68 -4.64
N GLU A 35 -0.23 -1.53 -4.41
CA GLU A 35 -1.45 -1.58 -5.21
C GLU A 35 -2.25 -0.28 -5.07
N THR A 36 -2.44 0.19 -3.85
CA THR A 36 -3.14 1.44 -3.59
C THR A 36 -2.43 2.63 -4.22
N LEU A 37 -1.10 2.75 -4.05
CA LEU A 37 -0.31 3.81 -4.68
C LEU A 37 -0.40 3.76 -6.21
N PHE A 38 -0.28 2.57 -6.79
CA PHE A 38 -0.40 2.38 -8.24
C PHE A 38 -1.81 2.76 -8.74
N SER A 39 -2.84 2.30 -8.07
CA SER A 39 -4.24 2.58 -8.41
C SER A 39 -4.54 4.08 -8.40
N GLN A 40 -4.02 4.80 -7.42
CA GLN A 40 -4.27 6.23 -7.25
C GLN A 40 -3.47 7.10 -8.23
N HIS A 41 -2.22 6.73 -8.56
CA HIS A 41 -1.29 7.62 -9.23
C HIS A 41 -0.81 7.13 -10.61
N CYS A 42 -0.92 5.86 -10.91
CA CYS A 42 -0.30 5.25 -12.08
C CYS A 42 -1.30 4.59 -13.04
N ALA A 43 -2.35 3.97 -12.49
CA ALA A 43 -3.29 3.16 -13.26
C ALA A 43 -4.02 3.94 -14.37
N GLY A 44 -4.21 5.24 -14.21
CA GLY A 44 -4.84 6.08 -15.24
C GLY A 44 -4.15 6.01 -16.59
N CYS A 45 -2.82 5.91 -16.61
CA CYS A 45 -2.02 5.72 -17.83
C CYS A 45 -1.55 4.28 -18.03
N HIS A 46 -1.38 3.51 -16.96
CA HIS A 46 -0.81 2.17 -16.96
C HIS A 46 -1.81 1.07 -16.61
N ILE A 47 -3.03 1.19 -17.07
CA ILE A 47 -4.09 0.18 -16.87
C ILE A 47 -3.57 -1.21 -17.25
N ASN A 48 -3.71 -2.18 -16.34
CA ASN A 48 -3.27 -3.58 -16.52
C ASN A 48 -1.82 -3.69 -17.04
N GLY A 49 -0.93 -2.82 -16.59
CA GLY A 49 0.45 -2.80 -17.04
C GLY A 49 0.66 -2.25 -18.45
N GLY A 50 -0.36 -1.65 -19.04
CA GLY A 50 -0.27 -1.00 -20.35
C GLY A 50 0.38 0.37 -20.31
N ASN A 51 0.22 1.11 -21.38
CA ASN A 51 0.51 2.53 -21.49
C ASN A 51 -0.40 3.10 -22.58
N ILE A 52 -1.34 3.96 -22.19
CA ILE A 52 -2.35 4.50 -23.11
C ILE A 52 -1.78 5.54 -24.08
N ILE A 53 -0.66 6.19 -23.73
CA ILE A 53 -0.02 7.23 -24.55
C ILE A 53 1.02 6.61 -25.49
N ARG A 54 1.88 5.74 -24.96
CA ARG A 54 2.97 5.08 -25.68
C ARG A 54 2.94 3.58 -25.46
N ARG A 55 2.19 2.86 -26.29
CA ARG A 55 1.95 1.41 -26.16
C ARG A 55 3.22 0.57 -26.05
N GLY A 56 4.30 0.96 -26.72
CA GLY A 56 5.60 0.30 -26.65
C GLY A 56 6.37 0.54 -25.34
N LYS A 57 5.90 1.43 -24.49
CA LYS A 57 6.49 1.77 -23.18
C LYS A 57 5.60 1.29 -22.03
N ASN A 58 5.04 0.09 -22.17
CA ASN A 58 4.21 -0.53 -21.16
C ASN A 58 5.05 -1.16 -20.04
N LEU A 59 4.39 -1.63 -18.99
CA LEU A 59 4.99 -2.23 -17.79
C LEU A 59 5.05 -3.76 -17.84
N LYS A 60 4.89 -4.38 -19.01
CA LYS A 60 5.04 -5.82 -19.15
C LYS A 60 6.50 -6.22 -18.99
N LEU A 61 6.75 -7.38 -18.40
CA LEU A 61 8.10 -7.84 -18.07
C LEU A 61 9.04 -7.79 -19.27
N ALA A 62 8.63 -8.32 -20.42
CA ALA A 62 9.45 -8.30 -21.62
C ALA A 62 9.82 -6.88 -22.09
N THR A 63 8.95 -5.89 -21.88
CA THR A 63 9.24 -4.49 -22.19
C THR A 63 10.20 -3.89 -21.17
N LEU A 64 10.01 -4.15 -19.90
CA LEU A 64 10.92 -3.70 -18.84
C LEU A 64 12.34 -4.26 -19.08
N GLN A 65 12.45 -5.55 -19.37
CA GLN A 65 13.72 -6.20 -19.66
C GLN A 65 14.43 -5.59 -20.88
N ARG A 66 13.74 -5.44 -22.01
CA ARG A 66 14.33 -4.81 -23.21
C ARG A 66 14.85 -3.41 -22.97
N ARG A 67 14.26 -2.69 -22.01
CA ARG A 67 14.62 -1.32 -21.66
C ARG A 67 15.58 -1.22 -20.47
N GLY A 68 16.01 -2.34 -19.88
CA GLY A 68 16.84 -2.36 -18.68
C GLY A 68 16.17 -1.79 -17.44
N LEU A 69 14.85 -1.93 -17.32
CA LEU A 69 14.01 -1.37 -16.25
C LEU A 69 13.41 -2.47 -15.37
N ASP A 70 13.89 -3.68 -15.44
CA ASP A 70 13.37 -4.84 -14.73
C ASP A 70 13.94 -5.00 -13.30
N SER A 71 14.13 -3.88 -12.61
CA SER A 71 14.54 -3.84 -11.21
C SER A 71 13.72 -2.84 -10.41
N VAL A 72 13.58 -3.09 -9.12
CA VAL A 72 12.89 -2.15 -8.21
C VAL A 72 13.52 -0.77 -8.26
N ASP A 73 14.85 -0.68 -8.25
CA ASP A 73 15.56 0.60 -8.25
C ASP A 73 15.30 1.41 -9.52
N ALA A 74 15.34 0.76 -10.68
CA ALA A 74 15.10 1.43 -11.97
C ALA A 74 13.65 1.92 -12.08
N ILE A 75 12.68 1.11 -11.67
CA ILE A 75 11.26 1.49 -11.68
C ILE A 75 11.00 2.60 -10.67
N ALA A 76 11.55 2.50 -9.46
CA ALA A 76 11.39 3.51 -8.41
C ALA A 76 11.96 4.87 -8.84
N GLN A 77 13.13 4.88 -9.49
CA GLN A 77 13.70 6.11 -10.02
C GLN A 77 12.77 6.80 -11.02
N ILE A 78 12.20 6.04 -11.97
CA ILE A 78 11.23 6.58 -12.94
C ILE A 78 9.97 7.06 -12.25
N ALA A 79 9.44 6.31 -11.28
CA ALA A 79 8.27 6.72 -10.53
C ALA A 79 8.50 8.05 -9.78
N ARG A 80 9.68 8.22 -9.19
CA ARG A 80 10.05 9.44 -8.47
C ARG A 80 10.31 10.64 -9.39
N GLU A 81 11.10 10.45 -10.44
CA GLU A 81 11.65 11.53 -11.25
C GLU A 81 10.88 11.76 -12.56
N GLY A 82 10.15 10.76 -13.04
CA GLY A 82 9.52 10.76 -14.34
C GLY A 82 10.49 10.47 -15.48
N VAL A 83 9.96 10.33 -16.70
CA VAL A 83 10.72 10.14 -17.95
C VAL A 83 9.88 10.56 -19.15
N GLY A 84 10.43 11.40 -19.99
CA GLY A 84 9.72 11.89 -21.18
C GLY A 84 8.42 12.61 -20.81
N GLN A 85 7.29 12.13 -21.32
CA GLN A 85 5.96 12.68 -21.03
C GLN A 85 5.39 12.27 -19.67
N MET A 86 5.97 11.25 -19.02
CA MET A 86 5.59 10.82 -17.69
C MET A 86 6.23 11.76 -16.66
N GLY A 87 5.42 12.48 -15.91
CA GLY A 87 5.89 13.31 -14.78
C GLY A 87 6.41 12.45 -13.63
N GLY A 88 7.20 13.06 -12.75
CA GLY A 88 7.64 12.44 -11.50
C GLY A 88 6.56 12.54 -10.41
N TYR A 89 6.48 11.53 -9.58
CA TYR A 89 5.49 11.39 -8.51
C TYR A 89 6.13 11.35 -7.12
N GLY A 90 7.41 11.70 -6.99
CA GLY A 90 8.14 11.62 -5.72
C GLY A 90 7.43 12.32 -4.56
N ASP A 91 6.89 13.51 -4.78
CA ASP A 91 6.21 14.30 -3.75
C ASP A 91 4.91 13.64 -3.25
N VAL A 92 4.12 13.05 -4.16
CA VAL A 92 2.82 12.43 -3.81
C VAL A 92 2.98 11.00 -3.30
N LEU A 93 4.04 10.30 -3.71
CA LEU A 93 4.34 8.95 -3.22
C LEU A 93 4.88 8.96 -1.78
N GLY A 94 5.50 10.06 -1.37
CA GLY A 94 6.08 10.21 -0.04
C GLY A 94 7.35 9.40 0.15
N GLU A 95 7.83 9.37 1.38
CA GLU A 95 9.04 8.63 1.76
C GLU A 95 8.85 7.13 1.49
N ASP A 96 9.79 6.52 0.78
CA ASP A 96 9.79 5.12 0.36
C ASP A 96 8.62 4.68 -0.55
N GLY A 97 7.64 5.53 -0.83
CA GLY A 97 6.49 5.18 -1.66
C GLY A 97 6.86 4.81 -3.09
N ASP A 98 7.92 5.40 -3.64
CA ASP A 98 8.50 5.07 -4.93
C ASP A 98 8.99 3.60 -4.97
N ARG A 99 9.65 3.13 -3.94
CA ARG A 99 10.11 1.74 -3.83
C ARG A 99 8.97 0.77 -3.59
N VAL A 100 7.99 1.17 -2.79
CA VAL A 100 6.79 0.35 -2.50
C VAL A 100 5.99 0.11 -3.78
N VAL A 101 5.71 1.15 -4.55
CA VAL A 101 4.98 1.00 -5.82
C VAL A 101 5.82 0.26 -6.87
N ALA A 102 7.13 0.51 -6.93
CA ALA A 102 8.02 -0.18 -7.86
C ALA A 102 8.11 -1.68 -7.58
N THR A 103 8.16 -2.09 -6.32
CA THR A 103 8.13 -3.49 -5.91
C THR A 103 6.84 -4.16 -6.39
N TRP A 104 5.71 -3.52 -6.16
CA TRP A 104 4.41 -4.03 -6.60
C TRP A 104 4.33 -4.13 -8.14
N VAL A 105 4.78 -3.10 -8.88
CA VAL A 105 4.81 -3.12 -10.35
C VAL A 105 5.67 -4.26 -10.89
N LEU A 106 6.85 -4.47 -10.33
CA LEU A 106 7.73 -5.56 -10.77
C LEU A 106 7.11 -6.93 -10.49
N ASP A 107 6.49 -7.11 -9.33
CA ASP A 107 5.74 -8.33 -9.00
C ASP A 107 4.60 -8.58 -9.99
N GLN A 108 3.79 -7.56 -10.29
CA GLN A 108 2.73 -7.65 -11.29
C GLN A 108 3.27 -8.00 -12.69
N ALA A 109 4.38 -7.40 -13.09
CA ALA A 109 5.01 -7.70 -14.37
C ALA A 109 5.49 -9.15 -14.46
N GLN A 110 6.06 -9.68 -13.38
CA GLN A 110 6.49 -11.08 -13.27
C GLN A 110 5.31 -12.06 -13.28
N ASN A 111 4.15 -11.65 -12.81
CA ASN A 111 2.90 -12.41 -12.80
C ASN A 111 1.97 -12.05 -13.97
N ALA A 112 2.50 -11.50 -15.05
CA ALA A 112 1.80 -11.17 -16.29
C ALA A 112 0.57 -10.24 -16.10
N TRP A 113 0.54 -9.43 -15.04
CA TRP A 113 -0.60 -8.54 -14.72
C TRP A 113 -1.93 -9.28 -14.56
N ILE A 114 -1.90 -10.54 -14.18
CA ILE A 114 -3.08 -11.33 -13.86
C ILE A 114 -3.50 -10.91 -12.44
N GLN A 115 -4.56 -10.17 -12.37
CA GLN A 115 -5.23 -9.91 -11.10
C GLN A 115 -6.20 -11.04 -10.83
N GLY A 116 -5.97 -11.72 -9.70
CA GLY A 116 -6.79 -12.84 -9.26
C GLY A 116 -8.24 -12.47 -8.93
#